data_307e63617b6f92368034ba41d92ea416
#
_entry.id   307e63617b6f92368034ba41d92ea416
#
_cell.length_a   1.000
_cell.length_b   1.000
_cell.length_c   1.000
_cell.angle_alpha   90.00
_cell.angle_beta   90.00
_cell.angle_gamma   90.00
#
_symmetry.space_group_name_H-M   'P 1'
#
loop_
_entity.id
_entity.type
_entity.pdbx_description
1 polymer ?
#
loop_
_entity_poly.entity_id
_entity_poly.type
_entity_poly.pdbx_seq_one_letter_code
_entity_poly.pdbx_strand_id
1 'polypeptide(L)'
;FLGDYPFYTSVDPINCNDFGSITITTGAAQYSFDDGVTWTTNNTATNLPIGTYKIRTKDTFGCISNFNSVVLFSQFLPAPDYTTIAPYCSNLGSITITTPASEYSFDGGTTWQTSNTLNNLTSGSYLIKIKNAQGCTSPHVYVYLVNFENSYPQYTMDDAGCNKYATV
;
A
#
# COMPACT_ATOMS: atom_id res chain seq x y z
N PHE A 1 17.82 -33.35 -19.33
CA PHE A 1 17.18 -32.24 -18.60
C PHE A 1 15.70 -32.06 -18.94
N LEU A 2 15.00 -33.09 -19.40
CA LEU A 2 13.56 -33.07 -19.61
C LEU A 2 12.86 -33.08 -18.24
N GLY A 3 12.36 -31.95 -17.79
CA GLY A 3 11.47 -31.83 -16.62
C GLY A 3 11.98 -31.02 -15.43
N ASP A 4 13.23 -30.55 -15.44
CA ASP A 4 13.74 -29.75 -14.33
C ASP A 4 13.27 -28.30 -14.42
N TYR A 5 12.95 -27.75 -13.24
CA TYR A 5 12.61 -26.33 -13.10
C TYR A 5 13.88 -25.52 -12.93
N PRO A 6 14.04 -24.36 -13.61
CA PRO A 6 15.22 -23.53 -13.42
C PRO A 6 15.29 -22.95 -12.02
N PHE A 7 16.47 -23.02 -11.37
CA PHE A 7 16.76 -22.27 -10.16
C PHE A 7 17.01 -20.82 -10.48
N TYR A 8 16.65 -19.93 -9.55
CA TYR A 8 16.79 -18.50 -9.74
C TYR A 8 16.99 -17.75 -8.41
N THR A 9 17.43 -16.52 -8.53
CA THR A 9 17.36 -15.48 -7.51
C THR A 9 16.63 -14.28 -8.07
N SER A 10 15.93 -13.52 -7.24
CA SER A 10 15.26 -12.30 -7.65
C SER A 10 15.55 -11.16 -6.68
N VAL A 11 15.52 -9.94 -7.19
CA VAL A 11 15.55 -8.69 -6.43
C VAL A 11 14.25 -7.97 -6.73
N ASP A 12 13.45 -7.80 -5.71
CA ASP A 12 12.19 -7.10 -5.82
C ASP A 12 12.40 -5.58 -5.93
N PRO A 13 11.53 -4.86 -6.65
CA PRO A 13 11.49 -3.42 -6.62
C PRO A 13 11.28 -2.88 -5.19
N ILE A 14 12.05 -1.89 -4.78
CA ILE A 14 11.93 -1.29 -3.44
C ILE A 14 10.65 -0.44 -3.34
N ASN A 15 10.32 0.27 -4.43
CA ASN A 15 9.15 1.14 -4.52
C ASN A 15 8.26 0.75 -5.70
N CYS A 16 7.05 1.28 -5.75
CA CYS A 16 6.06 0.97 -6.79
C CYS A 16 6.46 1.38 -8.22
N ASN A 17 7.43 2.29 -8.36
CA ASN A 17 7.95 2.77 -9.66
C ASN A 17 9.37 2.26 -9.93
N ASP A 18 9.94 1.47 -9.03
CA ASP A 18 11.25 0.87 -9.24
C ASP A 18 11.12 -0.41 -10.08
N PHE A 19 12.27 -0.90 -10.51
CA PHE A 19 12.38 -2.12 -11.27
C PHE A 19 13.16 -3.16 -10.48
N GLY A 20 12.76 -4.41 -10.64
CA GLY A 20 13.47 -5.57 -10.09
C GLY A 20 14.37 -6.25 -11.12
N SER A 21 14.92 -7.38 -10.71
CA SER A 21 15.71 -8.26 -11.57
C SER A 21 15.48 -9.72 -11.22
N ILE A 22 15.69 -10.58 -12.20
CA ILE A 22 15.67 -12.03 -12.05
C ILE A 22 16.95 -12.58 -12.65
N THR A 23 17.69 -13.40 -11.90
CA THR A 23 18.87 -14.13 -12.37
C THR A 23 18.59 -15.61 -12.32
N ILE A 24 18.62 -16.29 -13.46
CA ILE A 24 18.55 -17.75 -13.54
C ILE A 24 19.91 -18.32 -13.21
N THR A 25 20.00 -19.14 -12.16
CA THR A 25 21.27 -19.72 -11.68
C THR A 25 21.55 -21.10 -12.27
N THR A 26 20.56 -21.75 -12.87
CA THR A 26 20.75 -22.99 -13.62
C THR A 26 21.55 -22.70 -14.90
N GLY A 27 22.67 -23.36 -15.08
CA GLY A 27 23.47 -23.23 -16.29
C GLY A 27 22.75 -23.76 -17.54
N ALA A 28 22.70 -22.95 -18.59
CA ALA A 28 22.05 -23.30 -19.87
C ALA A 28 22.67 -22.54 -21.04
N ALA A 29 22.35 -22.91 -22.26
CA ALA A 29 22.79 -22.20 -23.47
C ALA A 29 21.99 -20.91 -23.67
N GLN A 30 20.69 -20.92 -23.35
CA GLN A 30 19.80 -19.77 -23.46
C GLN A 30 18.79 -19.73 -22.30
N TYR A 31 18.32 -18.54 -22.02
CA TYR A 31 17.39 -18.21 -20.95
C TYR A 31 16.19 -17.44 -21.48
N SER A 32 15.02 -17.69 -20.92
CA SER A 32 13.80 -16.96 -21.20
C SER A 32 13.17 -16.48 -19.91
N PHE A 33 12.56 -15.30 -19.93
CA PHE A 33 11.86 -14.67 -18.82
C PHE A 33 10.37 -14.42 -19.14
N ASP A 34 9.89 -14.94 -20.29
CA ASP A 34 8.56 -14.72 -20.88
C ASP A 34 7.91 -16.02 -21.38
N ASP A 35 8.11 -17.11 -20.64
CA ASP A 35 7.57 -18.45 -20.95
C ASP A 35 8.09 -19.07 -22.26
N GLY A 36 9.27 -18.64 -22.74
CA GLY A 36 9.87 -19.18 -23.95
C GLY A 36 9.53 -18.43 -25.24
N VAL A 37 8.89 -17.25 -25.13
CA VAL A 37 8.59 -16.40 -26.29
C VAL A 37 9.87 -15.78 -26.84
N THR A 38 10.72 -15.25 -25.96
CA THR A 38 12.04 -14.73 -26.34
C THR A 38 13.17 -15.47 -25.62
N TRP A 39 14.35 -15.53 -26.26
CA TRP A 39 15.51 -16.23 -25.72
C TRP A 39 16.77 -15.36 -25.80
N THR A 40 17.55 -15.37 -24.72
CA THR A 40 18.80 -14.63 -24.58
C THR A 40 19.91 -15.53 -24.03
N THR A 41 21.17 -15.17 -24.28
CA THR A 41 22.33 -15.81 -23.64
C THR A 41 22.66 -15.19 -22.28
N ASN A 42 22.06 -14.04 -21.96
CA ASN A 42 22.19 -13.43 -20.62
C ASN A 42 21.24 -14.14 -19.64
N ASN A 43 21.80 -14.65 -18.56
CA ASN A 43 21.04 -15.32 -17.51
C ASN A 43 20.34 -14.35 -16.55
N THR A 44 20.50 -13.04 -16.73
CA THR A 44 19.90 -12.00 -15.88
C THR A 44 19.05 -11.05 -16.71
N ALA A 45 17.80 -10.89 -16.31
CA ALA A 45 16.92 -9.82 -16.78
C ALA A 45 16.84 -8.72 -15.71
N THR A 46 17.05 -7.48 -16.13
CA THR A 46 16.99 -6.28 -15.30
C THR A 46 15.88 -5.35 -15.78
N ASN A 47 15.59 -4.31 -15.01
CA ASN A 47 14.53 -3.33 -15.31
C ASN A 47 13.14 -3.99 -15.47
N LEU A 48 12.87 -5.01 -14.67
CA LEU A 48 11.59 -5.69 -14.66
C LEU A 48 10.60 -4.97 -13.75
N PRO A 49 9.46 -4.51 -14.25
CA PRO A 49 8.40 -3.97 -13.40
C PRO A 49 7.83 -5.05 -12.46
N ILE A 50 7.04 -4.64 -11.50
CA ILE A 50 6.25 -5.57 -10.69
C ILE A 50 5.39 -6.45 -11.59
N GLY A 51 5.33 -7.75 -11.30
CA GLY A 51 4.58 -8.68 -12.13
C GLY A 51 4.99 -10.14 -11.93
N THR A 52 4.36 -11.02 -12.68
CA THR A 52 4.67 -12.44 -12.69
C THR A 52 5.42 -12.80 -13.98
N TYR A 53 6.56 -13.42 -13.80
CA TYR A 53 7.45 -13.84 -14.88
C TYR A 53 7.54 -15.36 -14.90
N LYS A 54 7.48 -15.95 -16.08
CA LYS A 54 7.73 -17.38 -16.27
C LYS A 54 9.09 -17.58 -16.87
N ILE A 55 9.98 -18.17 -16.12
CA ILE A 55 11.36 -18.40 -16.55
C ILE A 55 11.56 -19.82 -17.06
N ARG A 56 12.36 -19.94 -18.11
CA ARG A 56 12.76 -21.21 -18.72
C ARG A 56 14.24 -21.21 -19.11
N THR A 57 14.79 -22.39 -19.27
CA THR A 57 16.14 -22.59 -19.82
C THR A 57 16.07 -23.46 -21.07
N LYS A 58 17.05 -23.29 -21.95
CA LYS A 58 17.26 -24.10 -23.15
C LYS A 58 18.69 -24.58 -23.20
N ASP A 59 18.91 -25.87 -23.40
CA ASP A 59 20.24 -26.44 -23.52
C ASP A 59 20.83 -26.27 -24.93
N THR A 60 22.04 -26.74 -25.15
CA THR A 60 22.75 -26.68 -26.46
C THR A 60 22.11 -27.57 -27.53
N PHE A 61 21.26 -28.51 -27.16
CA PHE A 61 20.51 -29.38 -28.07
C PHE A 61 19.13 -28.84 -28.43
N GLY A 62 18.72 -27.69 -27.81
CA GLY A 62 17.43 -27.06 -28.01
C GLY A 62 16.31 -27.57 -27.09
N CYS A 63 16.62 -28.46 -26.14
CA CYS A 63 15.65 -28.95 -25.19
C CYS A 63 15.28 -27.83 -24.17
N ILE A 64 13.98 -27.67 -23.91
CA ILE A 64 13.44 -26.60 -23.06
C ILE A 64 12.99 -27.20 -21.73
N SER A 65 13.32 -26.54 -20.61
CA SER A 65 12.88 -26.90 -19.27
C SER A 65 11.38 -26.65 -19.04
N ASN A 66 10.85 -27.17 -17.94
CA ASN A 66 9.60 -26.65 -17.38
C ASN A 66 9.78 -25.17 -16.99
N PHE A 67 8.67 -24.42 -16.86
CA PHE A 67 8.74 -23.05 -16.37
C PHE A 67 8.70 -22.96 -14.85
N ASN A 68 9.40 -22.00 -14.28
CA ASN A 68 9.19 -21.57 -12.92
C ASN A 68 8.54 -20.18 -12.92
N SER A 69 7.59 -19.97 -12.00
CA SER A 69 6.93 -18.66 -11.86
C SER A 69 7.64 -17.83 -10.81
N VAL A 70 8.06 -16.64 -11.19
CA VAL A 70 8.70 -15.65 -10.31
C VAL A 70 7.78 -14.45 -10.20
N VAL A 71 7.44 -14.06 -8.98
CA VAL A 71 6.62 -12.87 -8.73
C VAL A 71 7.54 -11.78 -8.19
N LEU A 72 7.64 -10.66 -8.90
CA LEU A 72 8.25 -9.43 -8.40
C LEU A 72 7.16 -8.53 -7.84
N PHE A 73 7.28 -8.13 -6.58
CA PHE A 73 6.32 -7.28 -5.89
C PHE A 73 7.05 -6.09 -5.25
N SER A 74 6.41 -4.93 -5.23
CA SER A 74 6.94 -3.81 -4.45
C SER A 74 6.56 -3.95 -2.98
N GLN A 75 7.40 -3.42 -2.11
CA GLN A 75 6.99 -3.23 -0.72
C GLN A 75 5.88 -2.17 -0.69
N PHE A 76 4.66 -2.60 -0.35
CA PHE A 76 3.55 -1.68 -0.17
C PHE A 76 3.82 -0.80 1.06
N LEU A 77 3.45 0.49 0.95
CA LEU A 77 3.30 1.30 2.14
C LEU A 77 2.25 0.65 3.04
N PRO A 78 2.50 0.52 4.35
CA PRO A 78 1.50 0.01 5.27
C PRO A 78 0.28 0.92 5.30
N ALA A 79 -0.85 0.38 5.74
CA ALA A 79 -2.01 1.21 6.07
C ALA A 79 -1.61 2.22 7.15
N PRO A 80 -2.02 3.50 7.03
CA PRO A 80 -1.61 4.51 7.99
C PRO A 80 -2.25 4.32 9.35
N ASP A 81 -1.45 4.51 10.40
CA ASP A 81 -1.93 4.70 11.77
C ASP A 81 -2.40 6.14 11.95
N TYR A 82 -3.36 6.33 12.86
CA TYR A 82 -3.96 7.64 13.08
C TYR A 82 -4.50 7.80 14.50
N THR A 83 -4.72 9.06 14.88
CA THR A 83 -5.47 9.46 16.06
C THR A 83 -6.60 10.41 15.68
N THR A 84 -7.66 10.48 16.48
CA THR A 84 -8.80 11.34 16.22
C THR A 84 -9.18 12.14 17.46
N ILE A 85 -9.71 13.34 17.21
CA ILE A 85 -10.53 14.09 18.17
C ILE A 85 -11.93 14.10 17.59
N ALA A 86 -12.86 13.49 18.30
CA ALA A 86 -14.25 13.45 17.85
C ALA A 86 -14.90 14.84 17.96
N PRO A 87 -15.79 15.21 17.05
CA PRO A 87 -16.58 16.40 17.19
C PRO A 87 -17.51 16.25 18.41
N TYR A 88 -17.68 17.31 19.18
CA TYR A 88 -18.53 17.32 20.36
C TYR A 88 -19.32 18.63 20.43
N CYS A 89 -20.63 18.56 20.46
CA CYS A 89 -21.53 19.71 20.43
C CYS A 89 -21.22 20.62 19.22
N SER A 90 -20.78 21.85 19.49
CA SER A 90 -20.38 22.83 18.47
C SER A 90 -18.89 22.76 18.11
N ASN A 91 -18.11 21.95 18.82
CA ASN A 91 -16.69 21.80 18.52
C ASN A 91 -16.48 20.79 17.39
N LEU A 92 -15.64 21.18 16.46
CA LEU A 92 -15.29 20.34 15.32
C LEU A 92 -14.16 19.38 15.69
N GLY A 93 -14.15 18.22 15.07
CA GLY A 93 -13.13 17.18 15.27
C GLY A 93 -11.87 17.37 14.43
N SER A 94 -10.95 16.44 14.60
CA SER A 94 -9.76 16.35 13.77
C SER A 94 -9.29 14.90 13.58
N ILE A 95 -8.53 14.67 12.52
CA ILE A 95 -7.83 13.42 12.25
C ILE A 95 -6.35 13.75 12.08
N THR A 96 -5.48 13.06 12.80
CA THR A 96 -4.03 13.16 12.64
C THR A 96 -3.47 11.80 12.24
N ILE A 97 -2.86 11.70 11.05
CA ILE A 97 -2.15 10.52 10.60
C ILE A 97 -0.78 10.50 11.29
N THR A 98 -0.47 9.43 12.02
CA THR A 98 0.76 9.31 12.81
C THR A 98 1.88 8.60 12.05
N THR A 99 1.55 7.84 11.01
CA THR A 99 2.55 7.20 10.14
C THR A 99 3.27 8.29 9.31
N PRO A 100 4.62 8.38 9.38
CA PRO A 100 5.38 9.37 8.61
C PRO A 100 5.27 9.13 7.10
N ALA A 101 5.03 10.20 6.34
CA ALA A 101 4.92 10.17 4.89
C ALA A 101 5.29 11.53 4.27
N SER A 102 5.41 11.60 2.94
CA SER A 102 5.66 12.86 2.23
C SER A 102 4.37 13.66 2.03
N GLU A 103 3.25 12.97 1.79
CA GLU A 103 1.94 13.59 1.61
C GLU A 103 0.85 12.72 2.24
N TYR A 104 -0.22 13.36 2.64
CA TYR A 104 -1.36 12.79 3.34
C TYR A 104 -2.65 13.12 2.60
N SER A 105 -3.57 12.18 2.54
CA SER A 105 -4.91 12.35 1.99
C SER A 105 -5.95 11.93 3.02
N PHE A 106 -7.08 12.64 3.03
CA PHE A 106 -8.22 12.37 3.92
C PHE A 106 -9.52 12.10 3.14
N ASP A 107 -9.41 12.01 1.81
CA ASP A 107 -10.50 11.80 0.84
C ASP A 107 -10.26 10.61 -0.10
N GLY A 108 -9.46 9.63 0.37
CA GLY A 108 -9.17 8.41 -0.39
C GLY A 108 -8.12 8.57 -1.49
N GLY A 109 -7.39 9.68 -1.52
CA GLY A 109 -6.35 9.96 -2.51
C GLY A 109 -6.80 10.90 -3.63
N THR A 110 -7.96 11.56 -3.49
CA THR A 110 -8.43 12.56 -4.46
C THR A 110 -7.61 13.84 -4.33
N THR A 111 -7.38 14.31 -3.09
CA THR A 111 -6.50 15.44 -2.81
C THR A 111 -5.37 15.03 -1.85
N TRP A 112 -4.24 15.74 -1.95
CA TRP A 112 -3.04 15.48 -1.17
C TRP A 112 -2.50 16.77 -0.55
N GLN A 113 -2.01 16.67 0.69
CA GLN A 113 -1.42 17.76 1.44
C GLN A 113 -0.18 17.30 2.23
N THR A 114 0.70 18.23 2.58
CA THR A 114 1.89 17.93 3.38
C THR A 114 1.61 17.89 4.89
N SER A 115 0.50 18.50 5.33
CA SER A 115 0.07 18.42 6.73
C SER A 115 -0.50 17.03 7.01
N ASN A 116 -0.04 16.39 8.06
CA ASN A 116 -0.57 15.10 8.53
C ASN A 116 -1.87 15.23 9.33
N THR A 117 -2.39 16.43 9.52
CA THR A 117 -3.58 16.71 10.32
C THR A 117 -4.63 17.43 9.48
N LEU A 118 -5.86 16.97 9.55
CA LEU A 118 -7.04 17.65 9.04
C LEU A 118 -7.93 18.05 10.22
N ASN A 119 -8.22 19.36 10.30
CA ASN A 119 -9.02 19.96 11.37
C ASN A 119 -10.41 20.37 10.88
N ASN A 120 -11.24 20.82 11.79
CA ASN A 120 -12.57 21.36 11.54
C ASN A 120 -13.54 20.34 10.90
N LEU A 121 -13.44 19.09 11.35
CA LEU A 121 -14.23 17.98 10.81
C LEU A 121 -15.55 17.82 11.55
N THR A 122 -16.60 17.63 10.80
CA THR A 122 -17.91 17.19 11.33
C THR A 122 -17.93 15.67 11.52
N SER A 123 -18.97 15.14 12.13
CA SER A 123 -19.21 13.69 12.12
C SER A 123 -19.36 13.19 10.68
N GLY A 124 -18.76 12.04 10.41
CA GLY A 124 -18.76 11.48 9.07
C GLY A 124 -17.71 10.39 8.87
N SER A 125 -17.62 9.91 7.65
CA SER A 125 -16.63 8.92 7.21
C SER A 125 -15.56 9.60 6.37
N TYR A 126 -14.31 9.34 6.70
CA TYR A 126 -13.13 9.86 6.03
C TYR A 126 -12.25 8.71 5.56
N LEU A 127 -11.65 8.86 4.40
CA LEU A 127 -10.75 7.85 3.81
C LEU A 127 -9.33 8.37 3.85
N ILE A 128 -8.51 7.85 4.77
CA ILE A 128 -7.14 8.31 4.89
C ILE A 128 -6.18 7.43 4.09
N LYS A 129 -5.18 8.06 3.49
CA LYS A 129 -4.05 7.44 2.78
C LYS A 129 -2.77 8.23 3.02
N ILE A 130 -1.66 7.58 2.80
CA ILE A 130 -0.33 8.21 2.77
C ILE A 130 0.35 7.98 1.43
N LYS A 131 1.27 8.89 1.07
CA LYS A 131 2.10 8.80 -0.12
C LYS A 131 3.55 9.08 0.26
N ASN A 132 4.48 8.25 -0.24
CA ASN A 132 5.91 8.47 -0.04
C ASN A 132 6.49 9.46 -1.09
N ALA A 133 7.78 9.79 -0.94
CA ALA A 133 8.48 10.68 -1.87
C ALA A 133 8.57 10.16 -3.30
N GLN A 134 8.44 8.84 -3.52
CA GLN A 134 8.45 8.21 -4.84
C GLN A 134 7.06 8.15 -5.49
N GLY A 135 6.02 8.67 -4.81
CA GLY A 135 4.66 8.71 -5.32
C GLY A 135 3.83 7.44 -5.06
N CYS A 136 4.38 6.46 -4.35
CA CYS A 136 3.62 5.26 -3.96
C CYS A 136 2.59 5.58 -2.88
N THR A 137 1.41 5.02 -2.98
CA THR A 137 0.32 5.24 -2.03
C THR A 137 0.01 3.99 -1.22
N SER A 138 -0.40 4.17 0.04
CA SER A 138 -0.90 3.09 0.90
C SER A 138 -2.30 2.61 0.48
N PRO A 139 -2.75 1.47 0.99
CA PRO A 139 -4.17 1.19 1.11
C PRO A 139 -4.87 2.32 1.88
N HIS A 140 -6.18 2.50 1.64
CA HIS A 140 -6.96 3.46 2.42
C HIS A 140 -7.43 2.83 3.74
N VAL A 141 -7.64 3.68 4.74
CA VAL A 141 -8.26 3.34 6.02
C VAL A 141 -9.52 4.18 6.19
N TYR A 142 -10.62 3.53 6.59
CA TYR A 142 -11.85 4.22 6.95
C TYR A 142 -11.75 4.76 8.38
N VAL A 143 -12.00 6.03 8.55
CA VAL A 143 -12.07 6.71 9.85
C VAL A 143 -13.46 7.26 10.04
N TYR A 144 -14.12 6.88 11.12
CA TYR A 144 -15.45 7.34 11.45
C TYR A 144 -15.36 8.32 12.61
N LEU A 145 -15.78 9.57 12.41
CA LEU A 145 -15.97 10.54 13.45
C LEU A 145 -17.45 10.56 13.84
N VAL A 146 -17.71 10.24 15.08
CA VAL A 146 -19.07 10.25 15.65
C VAL A 146 -19.21 11.47 16.53
N ASN A 147 -20.29 12.23 16.34
CA ASN A 147 -20.63 13.31 17.27
C ASN A 147 -21.26 12.69 18.53
N PHE A 148 -20.58 12.82 19.63
CA PHE A 148 -21.13 12.44 20.93
C PHE A 148 -22.02 13.58 21.44
N GLU A 149 -23.22 13.70 20.91
CA GLU A 149 -24.27 14.41 21.63
C GLU A 149 -24.65 13.55 22.83
N ASN A 150 -24.68 14.16 24.00
CA ASN A 150 -25.06 13.48 25.22
C ASN A 150 -26.55 13.08 25.12
N SER A 151 -26.80 11.90 24.53
CA SER A 151 -28.16 11.39 24.32
C SER A 151 -28.79 10.77 25.60
N TYR A 152 -28.05 10.73 26.68
CA TYR A 152 -28.58 10.30 27.97
C TYR A 152 -28.97 11.51 28.81
N PRO A 153 -30.19 11.58 29.32
CA PRO A 153 -30.55 12.59 30.31
C PRO A 153 -29.65 12.40 31.53
N GLN A 154 -28.74 13.34 31.72
CA GLN A 154 -27.91 13.39 32.91
C GLN A 154 -28.78 13.93 34.04
N TYR A 155 -29.00 13.12 35.03
CA TYR A 155 -29.72 13.54 36.24
C TYR A 155 -28.87 14.39 37.20
N THR A 156 -27.68 14.77 36.79
CA THR A 156 -26.79 15.65 37.57
C THR A 156 -26.79 17.04 36.94
N MET A 157 -27.03 18.01 37.76
CA MET A 157 -27.37 19.37 37.38
C MET A 157 -26.21 20.24 36.93
N ASP A 158 -24.99 19.75 36.89
CA ASP A 158 -23.83 20.56 36.50
C ASP A 158 -23.13 19.92 35.36
N ASP A 159 -23.79 19.85 34.21
CA ASP A 159 -23.06 19.25 33.23
C ASP A 159 -22.51 20.16 32.22
N ALA A 160 -21.39 19.76 31.79
CA ALA A 160 -20.66 20.34 30.73
C ALA A 160 -21.26 20.08 29.35
N GLY A 161 -22.48 19.68 29.25
CA GLY A 161 -23.20 19.56 28.00
C GLY A 161 -23.29 20.87 27.25
N CYS A 162 -23.79 20.85 26.06
CA CYS A 162 -23.89 22.05 25.19
C CYS A 162 -24.86 23.12 25.72
N ASN A 163 -25.05 23.23 27.01
CA ASN A 163 -25.94 24.21 27.71
C ASN A 163 -27.39 24.20 27.23
N LYS A 164 -27.85 23.15 26.57
CA LYS A 164 -29.22 23.07 26.10
C LYS A 164 -30.23 22.49 27.12
N TYR A 165 -29.73 21.95 28.25
CA TYR A 165 -30.55 21.22 29.18
C TYR A 165 -30.32 21.60 30.65
N ALA A 166 -29.70 22.73 30.91
CA ALA A 166 -29.55 23.24 32.22
C ALA A 166 -30.80 24.04 32.61
N THR A 167 -31.91 23.36 32.80
CA THR A 167 -33.03 23.89 33.59
C THR A 167 -34.11 22.85 33.76
N VAL A 168 -34.20 22.34 34.92
CA VAL A 168 -35.52 22.08 35.53
C VAL A 168 -35.52 22.79 36.85
#